data_de92f9b72e8a21cbf1dbd9010c6f8b3a
#
_entry.id   de92f9b72e8a21cbf1dbd9010c6f8b3a
#
_cell.length_a   1.000
_cell.length_b   1.000
_cell.length_c   1.000
_cell.angle_alpha   90.00
_cell.angle_beta   90.00
_cell.angle_gamma   90.00
#
_symmetry.space_group_name_H-M   'P 1'
#
loop_
_entity.id
_entity.type
_entity.pdbx_description
1 polymer ?
#
loop_
_entity_poly.entity_id
_entity_poly.type
_entity_poly.pdbx_seq_one_letter_code
_entity_poly.pdbx_strand_id
1 'polypeptide(L)'
;MLDIAARLSPPPELVLGPGDDAAVLRPAGGESIVLSVDLSIEGIHFRRAWLTWEAIGYRATAAALSDLAAVAARPLGALVSVALPVELDTSVYLQLASGMTEALAGAGAALLGGDTSRSPGPAVIDVTVVGAAEEPLTRAGAAPGDQAWVTGRLGGAAAAVLALQSRFEPPPGARRRFERPIPRWREARWLAERDIPTALIDLSDGLAGDARHIARASGVGLRLRVDAMPLDDALEGWSDTGAARRIAAGGGEDYELLFTAAAGRVERGRSAFEQAFDLELTRVGDVVEGGGVAWIDRAGEPVDPPVPAGFDHFATGSA
;
A
#
# COMPACT_ATOMS: atom_id res chain seq x y z
N MET A 1 -20.80 15.96 -4.54
CA MET A 1 -19.38 15.84 -4.98
C MET A 1 -18.68 17.20 -5.03
N LEU A 2 -19.22 18.23 -5.71
CA LEU A 2 -18.62 19.58 -5.82
C LEU A 2 -18.28 20.21 -4.47
N ASP A 3 -19.20 20.17 -3.49
CA ASP A 3 -18.96 20.71 -2.15
C ASP A 3 -17.88 19.98 -1.35
N ILE A 4 -17.60 18.73 -1.72
CA ILE A 4 -16.57 17.89 -1.10
C ILE A 4 -15.22 18.20 -1.74
N ALA A 5 -15.16 18.26 -3.07
CA ALA A 5 -13.95 18.63 -3.80
C ALA A 5 -13.42 20.01 -3.41
N ALA A 6 -14.31 20.96 -3.12
CA ALA A 6 -13.95 22.32 -2.68
C ALA A 6 -13.23 22.39 -1.33
N ARG A 7 -13.17 21.29 -0.57
CA ARG A 7 -12.42 21.20 0.70
C ARG A 7 -10.95 20.90 0.51
N LEU A 8 -10.56 20.50 -0.70
CA LEU A 8 -9.16 20.19 -1.04
C LEU A 8 -8.49 21.39 -1.68
N SER A 9 -7.21 21.58 -1.41
CA SER A 9 -6.37 22.50 -2.17
C SER A 9 -5.89 21.76 -3.42
N PRO A 10 -6.33 22.15 -4.62
CA PRO A 10 -5.96 21.45 -5.83
C PRO A 10 -4.47 21.61 -6.12
N PRO A 11 -3.82 20.59 -6.72
CA PRO A 11 -2.46 20.71 -7.20
C PRO A 11 -2.39 21.74 -8.35
N PRO A 12 -1.23 22.40 -8.57
CA PRO A 12 -1.08 23.40 -9.61
C PRO A 12 -1.30 22.87 -11.03
N GLU A 13 -1.17 21.57 -11.22
CA GLU A 13 -1.40 20.87 -12.47
C GLU A 13 -2.89 20.76 -12.84
N LEU A 14 -3.79 20.93 -11.88
CA LEU A 14 -5.22 20.86 -12.13
C LEU A 14 -5.70 22.14 -12.85
N VAL A 15 -6.00 22.01 -14.16
CA VAL A 15 -6.51 23.09 -15.01
C VAL A 15 -8.03 23.17 -14.92
N LEU A 16 -8.70 22.03 -14.88
CA LEU A 16 -10.15 21.91 -14.79
C LEU A 16 -10.50 20.75 -13.83
N GLY A 17 -11.25 21.04 -12.81
CA GLY A 17 -11.67 20.06 -11.78
C GLY A 17 -13.12 19.64 -11.92
N PRO A 18 -13.71 19.09 -10.84
CA PRO A 18 -15.10 18.65 -10.82
C PRO A 18 -16.08 19.77 -11.15
N GLY A 19 -17.10 19.46 -11.97
CA GLY A 19 -18.13 20.40 -12.40
C GLY A 19 -18.26 20.53 -13.91
N ASP A 20 -17.36 19.90 -14.65
CA ASP A 20 -17.43 19.71 -16.11
C ASP A 20 -17.47 18.21 -16.42
N ASP A 21 -17.58 17.84 -17.70
CA ASP A 21 -17.64 16.43 -18.15
C ASP A 21 -16.34 15.66 -17.88
N ALA A 22 -15.20 16.36 -17.79
CA ALA A 22 -13.90 15.75 -17.52
C ALA A 22 -13.00 16.66 -16.69
N ALA A 23 -12.08 16.07 -15.91
CA ALA A 23 -10.96 16.81 -15.31
C ALA A 23 -9.81 16.98 -16.31
N VAL A 24 -9.10 18.12 -16.23
CA VAL A 24 -7.92 18.39 -17.04
C VAL A 24 -6.71 18.61 -16.15
N LEU A 25 -5.69 17.79 -16.32
CA LEU A 25 -4.40 17.90 -15.67
C LEU A 25 -3.32 18.25 -16.70
N ARG A 26 -2.42 19.13 -16.33
CA ARG A 26 -1.23 19.48 -17.12
C ARG A 26 0.01 19.36 -16.24
N PRO A 27 0.70 18.20 -16.26
CA PRO A 27 1.93 18.03 -15.50
C PRO A 27 3.04 18.94 -16.04
N ALA A 28 4.08 19.11 -15.24
CA ALA A 28 5.27 19.84 -15.68
C ALA A 28 5.93 19.17 -16.89
N GLY A 29 6.66 19.94 -17.68
CA GLY A 29 7.36 19.40 -18.86
C GLY A 29 8.42 18.37 -18.43
N GLY A 30 8.37 17.18 -19.02
CA GLY A 30 9.29 16.07 -18.72
C GLY A 30 8.73 15.01 -17.76
N GLU A 31 7.64 15.28 -17.04
CA GLU A 31 6.99 14.27 -16.20
C GLU A 31 6.09 13.33 -17.04
N SER A 32 6.10 12.06 -16.67
CA SER A 32 5.14 11.06 -17.12
C SER A 32 3.90 11.08 -16.22
N ILE A 33 2.72 10.91 -16.82
CA ILE A 33 1.49 10.64 -16.06
C ILE A 33 1.47 9.18 -15.65
N VAL A 34 1.22 8.95 -14.37
CA VAL A 34 1.06 7.62 -13.76
C VAL A 34 -0.39 7.43 -13.37
N LEU A 35 -0.95 6.29 -13.72
CA LEU A 35 -2.34 5.93 -13.44
C LEU A 35 -2.39 4.55 -12.79
N SER A 36 -3.23 4.41 -11.77
CA SER A 36 -3.61 3.11 -11.21
C SER A 36 -5.08 3.12 -10.82
N VAL A 37 -5.66 1.93 -10.63
CA VAL A 37 -7.04 1.74 -10.20
C VAL A 37 -7.10 0.63 -9.15
N ASP A 38 -7.87 0.86 -8.08
CA ASP A 38 -8.10 -0.10 -7.02
C ASP A 38 -9.60 -0.25 -6.75
N LEU A 39 -10.05 -1.50 -6.62
CA LEU A 39 -11.45 -1.87 -6.43
C LEU A 39 -11.67 -2.44 -5.03
N SER A 40 -12.53 -1.79 -4.24
CA SER A 40 -12.92 -2.23 -2.91
C SER A 40 -14.38 -2.70 -2.88
N ILE A 41 -14.60 -3.97 -2.50
CA ILE A 41 -15.92 -4.62 -2.47
C ILE A 41 -16.25 -5.04 -1.04
N GLU A 42 -17.44 -4.69 -0.56
CA GLU A 42 -17.96 -5.13 0.72
C GLU A 42 -18.04 -6.66 0.81
N GLY A 43 -17.60 -7.21 1.93
CA GLY A 43 -17.54 -8.66 2.17
C GLY A 43 -16.23 -9.30 1.70
N ILE A 44 -15.48 -8.64 0.82
CA ILE A 44 -14.14 -9.07 0.35
C ILE A 44 -13.06 -8.19 0.98
N HIS A 45 -13.02 -6.91 0.65
CA HIS A 45 -11.97 -5.99 1.07
C HIS A 45 -12.29 -5.23 2.36
N PHE A 46 -13.58 -5.13 2.71
CA PHE A 46 -14.02 -4.50 3.95
C PHE A 46 -15.35 -5.09 4.44
N ARG A 47 -15.64 -4.89 5.73
CA ARG A 47 -16.94 -5.24 6.35
C ARG A 47 -17.45 -4.05 7.14
N ARG A 48 -18.69 -3.64 6.88
CA ARG A 48 -19.37 -2.56 7.63
C ARG A 48 -19.48 -2.83 9.13
N ALA A 49 -19.49 -4.08 9.54
CA ALA A 49 -19.47 -4.45 10.94
C ALA A 49 -18.14 -4.13 11.66
N TRP A 50 -17.06 -3.89 10.91
CA TRP A 50 -15.72 -3.64 11.43
C TRP A 50 -15.28 -2.19 11.30
N LEU A 51 -15.84 -1.45 10.33
CA LEU A 51 -15.37 -0.14 9.90
C LEU A 51 -16.52 0.85 9.77
N THR A 52 -16.27 2.09 10.12
CA THR A 52 -17.14 3.21 9.75
C THR A 52 -17.04 3.50 8.27
N TRP A 53 -18.04 4.15 7.68
CA TRP A 53 -18.00 4.55 6.27
C TRP A 53 -16.85 5.53 5.97
N GLU A 54 -16.51 6.38 6.92
CA GLU A 54 -15.36 7.26 6.83
C GLU A 54 -14.04 6.47 6.76
N ALA A 55 -13.86 5.46 7.62
CA ALA A 55 -12.70 4.58 7.56
C ALA A 55 -12.63 3.80 6.24
N ILE A 56 -13.79 3.32 5.73
CA ILE A 56 -13.87 2.62 4.44
C ILE A 56 -13.42 3.54 3.31
N GLY A 57 -13.92 4.78 3.25
CA GLY A 57 -13.52 5.75 2.23
C GLY A 57 -12.03 6.10 2.28
N TYR A 58 -11.50 6.31 3.49
CA TYR A 58 -10.08 6.57 3.69
C TYR A 58 -9.23 5.41 3.18
N ARG A 59 -9.52 4.17 3.61
CA ARG A 59 -8.77 2.97 3.23
C ARG A 59 -8.75 2.74 1.72
N ALA A 60 -9.93 2.77 1.08
CA ALA A 60 -10.03 2.56 -0.36
C ALA A 60 -9.16 3.57 -1.14
N THR A 61 -9.14 4.82 -0.69
CA THR A 61 -8.32 5.86 -1.32
C THR A 61 -6.84 5.70 -0.99
N ALA A 62 -6.51 5.34 0.25
CA ALA A 62 -5.13 5.12 0.67
C ALA A 62 -4.49 3.90 -0.03
N ALA A 63 -5.24 2.82 -0.24
CA ALA A 63 -4.81 1.66 -1.01
C ALA A 63 -4.42 2.05 -2.44
N ALA A 64 -5.30 2.74 -3.15
CA ALA A 64 -5.00 3.21 -4.51
C ALA A 64 -3.81 4.19 -4.55
N LEU A 65 -3.67 5.09 -3.55
CA LEU A 65 -2.52 5.99 -3.45
C LEU A 65 -1.20 5.24 -3.19
N SER A 66 -1.25 4.03 -2.62
CA SER A 66 -0.07 3.19 -2.41
C SER A 66 0.56 2.73 -3.73
N ASP A 67 -0.23 2.53 -4.77
CA ASP A 67 0.28 2.22 -6.11
C ASP A 67 1.14 3.35 -6.68
N LEU A 68 0.79 4.61 -6.38
CA LEU A 68 1.64 5.74 -6.76
C LEU A 68 2.95 5.75 -5.96
N ALA A 69 2.92 5.32 -4.70
CA ALA A 69 4.12 5.15 -3.90
C ALA A 69 5.02 4.03 -4.45
N ALA A 70 4.44 2.91 -4.92
CA ALA A 70 5.15 1.78 -5.52
C ALA A 70 6.00 2.17 -6.74
N VAL A 71 5.72 3.32 -7.37
CA VAL A 71 6.47 3.83 -8.52
C VAL A 71 7.12 5.21 -8.23
N ALA A 72 7.13 5.64 -6.97
CA ALA A 72 7.65 6.92 -6.51
C ALA A 72 6.99 8.16 -7.20
N ALA A 73 5.75 8.02 -7.66
CA ALA A 73 5.03 9.12 -8.29
C ALA A 73 4.46 10.09 -7.24
N ARG A 74 4.42 11.36 -7.60
CA ARG A 74 3.75 12.41 -6.83
C ARG A 74 2.24 12.34 -7.11
N PRO A 75 1.38 12.16 -6.10
CA PRO A 75 -0.06 12.17 -6.28
C PRO A 75 -0.55 13.53 -6.82
N LEU A 76 -1.47 13.49 -7.78
CA LEU A 76 -2.16 14.67 -8.34
C LEU A 76 -3.64 14.67 -7.98
N GLY A 77 -4.29 13.51 -8.04
CA GLY A 77 -5.69 13.40 -7.71
C GLY A 77 -6.27 12.01 -7.91
N ALA A 78 -7.58 11.90 -7.67
CA ALA A 78 -8.32 10.68 -7.89
C ALA A 78 -9.69 10.93 -8.54
N LEU A 79 -10.11 9.96 -9.36
CA LEU A 79 -11.49 9.75 -9.79
C LEU A 79 -12.08 8.63 -8.96
N VAL A 80 -13.33 8.77 -8.49
CA VAL A 80 -13.94 7.81 -7.59
C VAL A 80 -15.32 7.40 -8.09
N SER A 81 -15.52 6.11 -8.35
CA SER A 81 -16.84 5.55 -8.66
C SER A 81 -17.37 4.76 -7.47
N VAL A 82 -18.58 5.06 -7.05
CA VAL A 82 -19.20 4.44 -5.86
C VAL A 82 -20.57 3.87 -6.21
N ALA A 83 -20.77 2.58 -5.96
CA ALA A 83 -22.07 1.94 -6.01
C ALA A 83 -22.50 1.50 -4.59
N LEU A 84 -23.56 2.10 -4.06
CA LEU A 84 -24.05 1.83 -2.71
C LEU A 84 -25.37 1.05 -2.72
N PRO A 85 -25.58 0.12 -1.77
CA PRO A 85 -26.86 -0.54 -1.56
C PRO A 85 -28.02 0.47 -1.41
N VAL A 86 -29.17 0.12 -1.96
CA VAL A 86 -30.35 1.01 -2.08
C VAL A 86 -30.92 1.46 -0.72
N GLU A 87 -30.73 0.67 0.31
CA GLU A 87 -31.18 0.94 1.68
C GLU A 87 -30.34 1.99 2.44
N LEU A 88 -29.20 2.39 1.88
CA LEU A 88 -28.31 3.39 2.50
C LEU A 88 -28.77 4.81 2.13
N ASP A 89 -28.69 5.71 3.08
CA ASP A 89 -29.06 7.11 2.90
C ASP A 89 -27.86 7.99 2.45
N THR A 90 -28.16 9.24 2.15
CA THR A 90 -27.16 10.22 1.69
C THR A 90 -26.05 10.49 2.73
N SER A 91 -26.32 10.29 4.04
CA SER A 91 -25.32 10.51 5.09
C SER A 91 -24.16 9.55 4.99
N VAL A 92 -24.41 8.33 4.52
CA VAL A 92 -23.38 7.31 4.26
C VAL A 92 -22.40 7.79 3.19
N TYR A 93 -22.92 8.35 2.10
CA TYR A 93 -22.10 8.91 1.04
C TYR A 93 -21.21 10.06 1.56
N LEU A 94 -21.75 10.94 2.40
CA LEU A 94 -20.97 12.05 2.98
C LEU A 94 -19.86 11.56 3.92
N GLN A 95 -20.12 10.52 4.71
CA GLN A 95 -19.09 9.90 5.56
C GLN A 95 -17.98 9.26 4.72
N LEU A 96 -18.36 8.46 3.71
CA LEU A 96 -17.42 7.84 2.78
C LEU A 96 -16.52 8.89 2.11
N ALA A 97 -17.14 9.95 1.56
CA ALA A 97 -16.46 11.05 0.92
C ALA A 97 -15.55 11.86 1.87
N SER A 98 -15.92 11.97 3.15
CA SER A 98 -15.06 12.57 4.18
C SER A 98 -13.75 11.81 4.34
N GLY A 99 -13.81 10.50 4.46
CA GLY A 99 -12.60 9.67 4.53
C GLY A 99 -11.75 9.73 3.27
N MET A 100 -12.36 9.69 2.09
CA MET A 100 -11.66 9.83 0.81
C MET A 100 -10.92 11.16 0.71
N THR A 101 -11.60 12.27 1.05
CA THR A 101 -10.97 13.60 1.02
C THR A 101 -9.87 13.75 2.06
N GLU A 102 -9.98 13.12 3.22
CA GLU A 102 -8.91 13.08 4.22
C GLU A 102 -7.65 12.40 3.67
N ALA A 103 -7.79 11.23 3.03
CA ALA A 103 -6.67 10.52 2.43
C ALA A 103 -6.01 11.34 1.30
N LEU A 104 -6.81 11.94 0.41
CA LEU A 104 -6.32 12.82 -0.66
C LEU A 104 -5.62 14.05 -0.11
N ALA A 105 -6.18 14.70 0.91
CA ALA A 105 -5.56 15.87 1.55
C ALA A 105 -4.20 15.52 2.16
N GLY A 106 -4.08 14.36 2.82
CA GLY A 106 -2.82 13.85 3.34
C GLY A 106 -1.75 13.62 2.26
N ALA A 107 -2.18 13.33 1.04
CA ALA A 107 -1.33 13.15 -0.12
C ALA A 107 -1.09 14.47 -0.91
N GLY A 108 -1.74 15.57 -0.57
CA GLY A 108 -1.71 16.80 -1.35
C GLY A 108 -2.37 16.67 -2.72
N ALA A 109 -3.31 15.75 -2.85
CA ALA A 109 -4.00 15.38 -4.07
C ALA A 109 -5.44 15.92 -4.08
N ALA A 110 -6.04 16.06 -5.27
CA ALA A 110 -7.41 16.53 -5.45
C ALA A 110 -8.38 15.40 -5.75
N LEU A 111 -9.66 15.57 -5.39
CA LEU A 111 -10.73 14.80 -5.98
C LEU A 111 -11.04 15.39 -7.37
N LEU A 112 -10.73 14.65 -8.44
CA LEU A 112 -10.85 15.10 -9.82
C LEU A 112 -12.27 14.96 -10.35
N GLY A 113 -13.03 14.01 -9.83
CA GLY A 113 -14.39 13.72 -10.25
C GLY A 113 -14.81 12.32 -9.78
N GLY A 114 -15.89 11.81 -10.37
CA GLY A 114 -16.35 10.46 -10.11
C GLY A 114 -17.82 10.28 -10.43
N ASP A 115 -18.32 9.08 -10.16
CA ASP A 115 -19.70 8.71 -10.40
C ASP A 115 -20.31 8.03 -9.16
N THR A 116 -21.63 8.11 -9.04
CA THR A 116 -22.37 7.50 -7.93
C THR A 116 -23.59 6.78 -8.45
N SER A 117 -23.72 5.50 -8.13
CA SER A 117 -24.81 4.66 -8.56
C SER A 117 -25.40 3.85 -7.40
N ARG A 118 -26.52 3.19 -7.65
CA ARG A 118 -27.08 2.18 -6.75
C ARG A 118 -26.51 0.81 -7.05
N SER A 119 -26.19 0.07 -5.99
CA SER A 119 -25.84 -1.34 -6.08
C SER A 119 -27.03 -2.22 -5.75
N PRO A 120 -27.33 -3.26 -6.53
CA PRO A 120 -28.33 -4.26 -6.15
C PRO A 120 -27.78 -5.27 -5.12
N GLY A 121 -26.55 -5.18 -4.73
CA GLY A 121 -25.82 -6.07 -3.83
C GLY A 121 -24.89 -5.31 -2.89
N PRO A 122 -23.64 -5.74 -2.71
CA PRO A 122 -22.69 -5.10 -1.80
C PRO A 122 -22.34 -3.68 -2.24
N ALA A 123 -21.78 -2.90 -1.30
CA ALA A 123 -21.14 -1.63 -1.65
C ALA A 123 -19.86 -1.91 -2.45
N VAL A 124 -19.65 -1.11 -3.50
CA VAL A 124 -18.48 -1.18 -4.37
C VAL A 124 -17.90 0.22 -4.51
N ILE A 125 -16.58 0.32 -4.35
CA ILE A 125 -15.82 1.56 -4.45
C ILE A 125 -14.66 1.31 -5.40
N ASP A 126 -14.58 2.10 -6.45
CA ASP A 126 -13.48 2.10 -7.40
C ASP A 126 -12.75 3.44 -7.29
N VAL A 127 -11.44 3.41 -7.10
CA VAL A 127 -10.60 4.59 -6.96
C VAL A 127 -9.52 4.55 -8.03
N THR A 128 -9.63 5.41 -9.03
CA THR A 128 -8.58 5.63 -10.02
C THR A 128 -7.71 6.80 -9.57
N VAL A 129 -6.43 6.56 -9.33
CA VAL A 129 -5.46 7.58 -8.93
C VAL A 129 -4.61 8.05 -10.10
N VAL A 130 -4.27 9.33 -10.04
CA VAL A 130 -3.42 10.00 -11.04
C VAL A 130 -2.23 10.60 -10.30
N GLY A 131 -1.03 10.34 -10.79
CA GLY A 131 0.22 10.89 -10.31
C GLY A 131 1.13 11.35 -11.44
N ALA A 132 2.27 11.93 -11.08
CA ALA A 132 3.31 12.33 -12.02
C ALA A 132 4.71 11.98 -11.47
N ALA A 133 5.60 11.56 -12.35
CA ALA A 133 7.00 11.31 -12.05
C ALA A 133 7.86 11.55 -13.29
N GLU A 134 9.08 12.08 -13.11
CA GLU A 134 10.06 12.20 -14.22
C GLU A 134 10.53 10.80 -14.66
N GLU A 135 10.98 9.99 -13.71
CA GLU A 135 11.43 8.62 -13.93
C GLU A 135 10.71 7.70 -12.93
N PRO A 136 9.54 7.13 -13.30
CA PRO A 136 8.83 6.20 -12.43
C PRO A 136 9.69 4.97 -12.13
N LEU A 137 9.84 4.62 -10.86
CA LEU A 137 10.45 3.36 -10.45
C LEU A 137 9.53 2.19 -10.83
N THR A 138 10.13 1.01 -10.97
CA THR A 138 9.39 -0.20 -11.32
C THR A 138 9.80 -1.38 -10.44
N ARG A 139 9.06 -2.48 -10.56
CA ARG A 139 9.41 -3.77 -9.95
C ARG A 139 10.62 -4.42 -10.59
N ALA A 140 11.05 -3.95 -11.78
CA ALA A 140 12.22 -4.40 -12.51
C ALA A 140 13.44 -3.53 -12.17
N GLY A 141 14.64 -4.12 -12.19
CA GLY A 141 15.90 -3.41 -11.99
C GLY A 141 16.76 -3.97 -10.85
N ALA A 142 16.23 -4.88 -10.03
CA ALA A 142 17.01 -5.57 -9.02
C ALA A 142 18.11 -6.43 -9.68
N ALA A 143 19.32 -6.38 -9.14
CA ALA A 143 20.48 -7.12 -9.64
C ALA A 143 21.10 -8.01 -8.55
N PRO A 144 21.68 -9.17 -8.89
CA PRO A 144 22.42 -9.99 -7.94
C PRO A 144 23.48 -9.18 -7.20
N GLY A 145 23.49 -9.28 -5.85
CA GLY A 145 24.34 -8.46 -4.98
C GLY A 145 23.63 -7.26 -4.36
N ASP A 146 22.45 -6.91 -4.84
CA ASP A 146 21.59 -5.94 -4.15
C ASP A 146 21.07 -6.49 -2.83
N GLN A 147 20.65 -5.60 -1.95
CA GLN A 147 20.01 -5.90 -0.67
C GLN A 147 18.52 -5.58 -0.77
N ALA A 148 17.68 -6.41 -0.15
CA ALA A 148 16.24 -6.17 -0.04
C ALA A 148 15.92 -5.49 1.30
N TRP A 149 15.14 -4.41 1.24
CA TRP A 149 14.78 -3.55 2.37
C TRP A 149 13.29 -3.30 2.42
N VAL A 150 12.76 -3.14 3.64
CA VAL A 150 11.37 -2.70 3.87
C VAL A 150 11.34 -1.45 4.73
N THR A 151 10.31 -0.63 4.53
CA THR A 151 9.97 0.48 5.42
C THR A 151 9.10 -0.01 6.56
N GLY A 152 9.17 0.63 7.72
CA GLY A 152 8.25 0.44 8.83
C GLY A 152 8.18 -0.99 9.37
N ARG A 153 6.97 -1.41 9.77
CA ARG A 153 6.70 -2.70 10.43
C ARG A 153 5.55 -3.43 9.75
N LEU A 154 5.59 -4.76 9.75
CA LEU A 154 4.72 -5.64 8.97
C LEU A 154 3.74 -6.43 9.84
N GLY A 155 2.57 -6.68 9.27
CA GLY A 155 1.53 -7.56 9.82
C GLY A 155 0.56 -6.87 10.76
N GLY A 156 0.62 -5.55 10.92
CA GLY A 156 -0.27 -4.80 11.81
C GLY A 156 -1.72 -4.82 11.34
N ALA A 157 -1.98 -4.58 10.06
CA ALA A 157 -3.33 -4.64 9.49
C ALA A 157 -3.91 -6.06 9.57
N ALA A 158 -3.11 -7.07 9.22
CA ALA A 158 -3.52 -8.47 9.31
C ALA A 158 -3.81 -8.92 10.75
N ALA A 159 -3.05 -8.46 11.74
CA ALA A 159 -3.32 -8.72 13.16
C ALA A 159 -4.67 -8.14 13.59
N ALA A 160 -5.03 -6.94 13.11
CA ALA A 160 -6.34 -6.35 13.37
C ALA A 160 -7.47 -7.17 12.75
N VAL A 161 -7.33 -7.59 11.49
CA VAL A 161 -8.31 -8.43 10.80
C VAL A 161 -8.54 -9.75 11.54
N LEU A 162 -7.48 -10.43 11.98
CA LEU A 162 -7.56 -11.68 12.74
C LEU A 162 -8.29 -11.50 14.09
N ALA A 163 -8.02 -10.41 14.80
CA ALA A 163 -8.73 -10.08 16.03
C ALA A 163 -10.23 -9.88 15.77
N LEU A 164 -10.59 -9.09 14.75
CA LEU A 164 -11.99 -8.82 14.37
C LEU A 164 -12.73 -10.09 13.90
N GLN A 165 -12.07 -10.96 13.12
CA GLN A 165 -12.63 -12.27 12.74
C GLN A 165 -12.90 -13.14 13.96
N SER A 166 -12.03 -13.08 14.96
CA SER A 166 -12.16 -13.81 16.23
C SER A 166 -13.08 -13.11 17.23
N ARG A 167 -13.71 -11.98 16.85
CA ARG A 167 -14.60 -11.15 17.68
C ARG A 167 -13.90 -10.53 18.89
N PHE A 168 -12.61 -10.25 18.77
CA PHE A 168 -11.85 -9.50 19.76
C PHE A 168 -11.59 -8.08 19.25
N GLU A 169 -11.46 -7.13 20.17
CA GLU A 169 -11.02 -5.77 19.84
C GLU A 169 -9.52 -5.80 19.53
N PRO A 170 -9.10 -5.30 18.37
CA PRO A 170 -7.68 -5.22 18.02
C PRO A 170 -6.93 -4.26 18.95
N PRO A 171 -5.62 -4.47 19.17
CA PRO A 171 -4.78 -3.46 19.80
C PRO A 171 -4.89 -2.11 19.06
N PRO A 172 -4.90 -0.96 19.76
CA PRO A 172 -5.15 0.35 19.13
C PRO A 172 -4.22 0.69 17.97
N GLY A 173 -2.95 0.26 18.02
CA GLY A 173 -1.97 0.43 16.93
C GLY A 173 -2.37 -0.35 15.68
N ALA A 174 -2.68 -1.63 15.82
CA ALA A 174 -3.15 -2.51 14.74
C ALA A 174 -4.47 -2.00 14.15
N ARG A 175 -5.42 -1.61 15.02
CA ARG A 175 -6.69 -1.02 14.61
C ARG A 175 -6.47 0.18 13.70
N ARG A 176 -5.58 1.09 14.09
CA ARG A 176 -5.25 2.29 13.31
C ARG A 176 -4.63 1.94 11.95
N ARG A 177 -3.69 0.97 11.89
CA ARG A 177 -3.08 0.54 10.63
C ARG A 177 -4.13 -0.02 9.67
N PHE A 178 -5.06 -0.81 10.19
CA PHE A 178 -6.17 -1.34 9.40
C PHE A 178 -7.16 -0.26 8.95
N GLU A 179 -7.54 0.70 9.80
CA GLU A 179 -8.51 1.74 9.49
C GLU A 179 -7.93 2.89 8.66
N ARG A 180 -6.67 3.22 8.90
CA ARG A 180 -5.98 4.41 8.37
C ARG A 180 -4.57 4.06 7.88
N PRO A 181 -4.44 3.20 6.86
CA PRO A 181 -3.13 2.90 6.27
C PRO A 181 -2.50 4.19 5.70
N ILE A 182 -1.18 4.27 5.75
CA ILE A 182 -0.43 5.45 5.30
C ILE A 182 0.35 5.09 4.04
N PRO A 183 -0.07 5.56 2.85
CA PRO A 183 0.69 5.35 1.62
C PRO A 183 2.06 6.03 1.68
N ARG A 184 3.12 5.33 1.36
CA ARG A 184 4.52 5.76 1.53
C ARG A 184 5.07 6.56 0.34
N TRP A 185 4.25 7.40 -0.28
CA TRP A 185 4.64 8.14 -1.47
C TRP A 185 5.74 9.19 -1.23
N ARG A 186 5.80 9.82 -0.04
CA ARG A 186 6.86 10.78 0.33
C ARG A 186 8.18 10.07 0.52
N GLU A 187 8.13 8.94 1.20
CA GLU A 187 9.26 8.07 1.47
C GLU A 187 9.84 7.49 0.18
N ALA A 188 8.96 6.99 -0.70
CA ALA A 188 9.34 6.48 -2.02
C ALA A 188 10.03 7.54 -2.86
N ARG A 189 9.46 8.74 -2.94
CA ARG A 189 10.07 9.87 -3.66
C ARG A 189 11.41 10.28 -3.09
N TRP A 190 11.52 10.37 -1.76
CA TRP A 190 12.78 10.71 -1.10
C TRP A 190 13.88 9.70 -1.44
N LEU A 191 13.54 8.42 -1.49
CA LEU A 191 14.45 7.35 -1.91
C LEU A 191 14.81 7.47 -3.40
N ALA A 192 13.84 7.73 -4.27
CA ALA A 192 14.03 7.88 -5.70
C ALA A 192 14.91 9.09 -6.06
N GLU A 193 14.65 10.26 -5.46
CA GLU A 193 15.42 11.50 -5.66
C GLU A 193 16.91 11.35 -5.29
N ARG A 194 17.27 10.27 -4.59
CA ARG A 194 18.63 9.91 -4.19
C ARG A 194 19.17 8.68 -4.91
N ASP A 195 18.44 8.23 -5.94
CA ASP A 195 18.73 7.01 -6.71
C ASP A 195 19.01 5.79 -5.80
N ILE A 196 18.35 5.63 -4.67
CA ILE A 196 18.61 4.53 -3.74
C ILE A 196 18.02 3.22 -4.27
N PRO A 197 16.73 3.11 -4.64
CA PRO A 197 16.15 1.86 -5.09
C PRO A 197 16.62 1.46 -6.48
N THR A 198 16.84 0.16 -6.67
CA THR A 198 17.01 -0.47 -7.99
C THR A 198 15.71 -1.07 -8.49
N ALA A 199 14.83 -1.52 -7.58
CA ALA A 199 13.45 -1.90 -7.84
C ALA A 199 12.60 -1.55 -6.63
N LEU A 200 11.29 -1.30 -6.84
CA LEU A 200 10.35 -0.86 -5.81
C LEU A 200 8.97 -1.47 -6.03
N ILE A 201 8.30 -1.79 -4.94
CA ILE A 201 6.88 -2.19 -4.86
C ILE A 201 6.33 -1.79 -3.49
N ASP A 202 5.02 -1.56 -3.38
CA ASP A 202 4.34 -1.51 -2.08
C ASP A 202 3.98 -2.92 -1.57
N LEU A 203 3.64 -3.03 -0.30
CA LEU A 203 3.27 -4.29 0.35
C LEU A 203 1.75 -4.32 0.56
N SER A 204 1.02 -4.79 -0.44
CA SER A 204 -0.43 -4.93 -0.45
C SER A 204 -0.89 -6.38 -0.21
N ASP A 205 -0.18 -7.36 -0.77
CA ASP A 205 -0.48 -8.80 -0.65
C ASP A 205 0.43 -9.52 0.38
N GLY A 206 1.29 -8.75 1.04
CA GLY A 206 2.27 -9.22 2.01
C GLY A 206 3.64 -9.53 1.42
N LEU A 207 4.67 -9.44 2.25
CA LEU A 207 6.07 -9.56 1.84
C LEU A 207 6.36 -10.80 0.98
N ALA A 208 5.74 -11.93 1.28
CA ALA A 208 5.96 -13.18 0.54
C ALA A 208 5.39 -13.13 -0.89
N GLY A 209 4.25 -12.44 -1.07
CA GLY A 209 3.63 -12.23 -2.38
C GLY A 209 4.40 -11.21 -3.21
N ASP A 210 4.59 -10.02 -2.64
CA ASP A 210 5.13 -8.86 -3.34
C ASP A 210 6.61 -9.03 -3.70
N ALA A 211 7.40 -9.73 -2.87
CA ALA A 211 8.77 -10.09 -3.21
C ALA A 211 8.88 -10.93 -4.50
N ARG A 212 7.90 -11.79 -4.78
CA ARG A 212 7.88 -12.58 -6.02
C ARG A 212 7.68 -11.71 -7.25
N HIS A 213 6.95 -10.61 -7.11
CA HIS A 213 6.76 -9.66 -8.20
C HIS A 213 8.08 -8.98 -8.58
N ILE A 214 8.89 -8.55 -7.61
CA ILE A 214 10.24 -8.02 -7.88
C ILE A 214 11.13 -9.10 -8.50
N ALA A 215 11.17 -10.30 -7.90
CA ALA A 215 11.99 -11.41 -8.39
C ALA A 215 11.67 -11.73 -9.86
N ARG A 216 10.38 -11.83 -10.19
CA ARG A 216 9.91 -12.12 -11.55
C ARG A 216 10.20 -11.00 -12.53
N ALA A 217 9.91 -9.74 -12.15
CA ALA A 217 10.09 -8.59 -13.03
C ALA A 217 11.56 -8.30 -13.33
N SER A 218 12.44 -8.57 -12.36
CA SER A 218 13.89 -8.39 -12.49
C SER A 218 14.63 -9.62 -13.02
N GLY A 219 13.99 -10.78 -13.09
CA GLY A 219 14.63 -12.04 -13.52
C GLY A 219 15.71 -12.55 -12.53
N VAL A 220 15.50 -12.35 -11.23
CA VAL A 220 16.44 -12.67 -10.15
C VAL A 220 15.80 -13.52 -9.07
N GLY A 221 16.61 -14.07 -8.16
CA GLY A 221 16.16 -14.66 -6.90
C GLY A 221 16.20 -13.65 -5.76
N LEU A 222 15.22 -13.70 -4.84
CA LEU A 222 15.31 -13.03 -3.55
C LEU A 222 15.49 -14.06 -2.44
N ARG A 223 16.44 -13.81 -1.54
CA ARG A 223 16.68 -14.64 -0.36
C ARG A 223 16.35 -13.81 0.89
N LEU A 224 15.17 -14.07 1.47
CA LEU A 224 14.61 -13.33 2.59
C LEU A 224 14.94 -14.02 3.91
N ARG A 225 15.23 -13.24 4.94
CA ARG A 225 15.52 -13.70 6.30
C ARG A 225 14.25 -13.65 7.16
N VAL A 226 13.77 -14.81 7.56
CA VAL A 226 12.52 -14.93 8.33
C VAL A 226 12.58 -14.21 9.68
N ASP A 227 13.76 -14.12 10.28
CA ASP A 227 14.00 -13.50 11.59
C ASP A 227 14.39 -12.01 11.51
N ALA A 228 14.60 -11.49 10.31
CA ALA A 228 14.89 -10.07 10.07
C ALA A 228 13.65 -9.23 9.74
N MET A 229 12.49 -9.85 9.57
CA MET A 229 11.24 -9.12 9.32
C MET A 229 10.89 -8.22 10.50
N PRO A 230 10.66 -6.91 10.29
CA PRO A 230 10.23 -6.01 11.34
C PRO A 230 8.75 -6.27 11.66
N LEU A 231 8.48 -6.98 12.76
CA LEU A 231 7.12 -7.28 13.18
C LEU A 231 6.44 -6.03 13.75
N ASP A 232 5.15 -5.87 13.47
CA ASP A 232 4.35 -4.84 14.13
C ASP A 232 4.24 -5.10 15.63
N ASP A 233 4.13 -4.04 16.44
CA ASP A 233 4.04 -4.14 17.90
C ASP A 233 2.86 -5.01 18.36
N ALA A 234 1.79 -5.08 17.56
CA ALA A 234 0.66 -5.96 17.84
C ALA A 234 1.00 -7.45 17.75
N LEU A 235 2.09 -7.80 17.08
CA LEU A 235 2.60 -9.16 16.96
C LEU A 235 3.76 -9.44 17.94
N GLU A 236 4.34 -8.39 18.52
CA GLU A 236 5.36 -8.53 19.56
C GLU A 236 4.76 -9.18 20.80
N GLY A 237 5.43 -10.17 21.34
CA GLY A 237 4.96 -10.89 22.53
C GLY A 237 3.94 -12.02 22.28
N TRP A 238 3.61 -12.30 21.02
CA TRP A 238 2.86 -13.53 20.71
C TRP A 238 3.69 -14.75 21.14
N SER A 239 3.05 -15.66 21.88
CA SER A 239 3.71 -16.87 22.36
C SER A 239 4.18 -17.79 21.23
N ASP A 240 3.48 -17.78 20.08
CA ASP A 240 3.89 -18.44 18.85
C ASP A 240 4.56 -17.42 17.90
N THR A 241 5.88 -17.31 18.00
CA THR A 241 6.69 -16.46 17.11
C THR A 241 6.59 -16.89 15.63
N GLY A 242 6.36 -18.18 15.38
CA GLY A 242 6.12 -18.69 14.03
C GLY A 242 4.81 -18.16 13.45
N ALA A 243 3.74 -18.10 14.23
CA ALA A 243 2.48 -17.51 13.83
C ALA A 243 2.63 -16.00 13.53
N ALA A 244 3.31 -15.25 14.40
CA ALA A 244 3.58 -13.83 14.20
C ALA A 244 4.33 -13.58 12.87
N ARG A 245 5.36 -14.39 12.58
CA ARG A 245 6.11 -14.32 11.33
C ARG A 245 5.27 -14.69 10.12
N ARG A 246 4.37 -15.67 10.21
CA ARG A 246 3.43 -16.01 9.14
C ARG A 246 2.52 -14.83 8.80
N ILE A 247 2.02 -14.15 9.83
CA ILE A 247 1.16 -12.97 9.67
C ILE A 247 1.95 -11.83 9.01
N ALA A 248 3.15 -11.53 9.48
CA ALA A 248 3.98 -10.47 8.90
C ALA A 248 4.45 -10.77 7.47
N ALA A 249 4.66 -12.05 7.12
CA ALA A 249 5.10 -12.43 5.78
C ALA A 249 3.96 -12.49 4.76
N GLY A 250 2.77 -12.91 5.18
CA GLY A 250 1.65 -13.17 4.29
C GLY A 250 0.43 -12.29 4.54
N GLY A 251 0.45 -11.47 5.58
CA GLY A 251 -0.58 -10.49 5.85
C GLY A 251 -0.48 -9.35 4.85
N GLY A 252 -1.55 -9.07 4.15
CA GLY A 252 -1.65 -7.91 3.26
C GLY A 252 -2.03 -6.63 4.01
N GLU A 253 -2.13 -5.55 3.23
CA GLU A 253 -2.64 -4.23 3.63
C GLU A 253 -1.72 -3.45 4.59
N ASP A 254 -0.43 -3.76 4.62
CA ASP A 254 0.54 -2.96 5.38
C ASP A 254 0.87 -1.64 4.67
N TYR A 255 0.83 -1.62 3.33
CA TYR A 255 1.14 -0.47 2.47
C TYR A 255 2.48 0.18 2.79
N GLU A 256 3.42 -0.61 3.31
CA GLU A 256 4.83 -0.29 3.41
C GLU A 256 5.51 -0.51 2.06
N LEU A 257 6.78 -0.15 1.93
CA LEU A 257 7.55 -0.37 0.70
C LEU A 257 8.51 -1.54 0.85
N LEU A 258 8.59 -2.39 -0.17
CA LEU A 258 9.69 -3.30 -0.40
C LEU A 258 10.52 -2.76 -1.56
N PHE A 259 11.81 -2.59 -1.36
CA PHE A 259 12.71 -2.16 -2.41
C PHE A 259 14.05 -2.90 -2.36
N THR A 260 14.73 -2.93 -3.50
CA THR A 260 16.10 -3.41 -3.59
C THR A 260 17.05 -2.25 -3.82
N ALA A 261 18.27 -2.39 -3.35
CA ALA A 261 19.30 -1.36 -3.51
C ALA A 261 20.70 -1.98 -3.50
N ALA A 262 21.63 -1.37 -4.23
CA ALA A 262 23.03 -1.76 -4.20
C ALA A 262 23.60 -1.70 -2.76
N ALA A 263 24.45 -2.67 -2.42
CA ALA A 263 25.02 -2.79 -1.08
C ALA A 263 25.69 -1.48 -0.60
N GLY A 264 25.43 -1.09 0.63
CA GLY A 264 25.93 0.13 1.25
C GLY A 264 25.23 1.41 0.80
N ARG A 265 24.27 1.36 -0.14
CA ARG A 265 23.59 2.57 -0.63
C ARG A 265 22.55 3.07 0.38
N VAL A 266 21.78 2.16 0.95
CA VAL A 266 20.78 2.49 1.98
C VAL A 266 21.46 2.95 3.26
N GLU A 267 22.51 2.27 3.70
CA GLU A 267 23.22 2.58 4.95
C GLU A 267 23.74 4.03 4.98
N ARG A 268 24.16 4.57 3.83
CA ARG A 268 24.61 5.97 3.73
C ARG A 268 23.48 6.99 3.92
N GLY A 269 22.26 6.65 3.55
CA GLY A 269 21.09 7.54 3.65
C GLY A 269 20.16 7.23 4.81
N ARG A 270 20.33 6.06 5.47
CA ARG A 270 19.38 5.52 6.44
C ARG A 270 19.05 6.49 7.57
N SER A 271 20.06 7.03 8.23
CA SER A 271 19.84 7.96 9.37
C SER A 271 19.09 9.23 8.94
N ALA A 272 19.37 9.75 7.74
CA ALA A 272 18.65 10.91 7.22
C ALA A 272 17.19 10.59 6.86
N PHE A 273 16.93 9.37 6.33
CA PHE A 273 15.57 8.88 6.07
C PHE A 273 14.78 8.73 7.38
N GLU A 274 15.35 7.99 8.34
CA GLU A 274 14.69 7.72 9.62
C GLU A 274 14.41 9.03 10.39
N GLN A 275 15.30 10.01 10.32
CA GLN A 275 15.09 11.33 10.91
C GLN A 275 14.00 12.14 10.18
N ALA A 276 13.89 12.01 8.85
CA ALA A 276 12.93 12.77 8.05
C ALA A 276 11.48 12.24 8.20
N PHE A 277 11.32 10.95 8.41
CA PHE A 277 10.00 10.28 8.37
C PHE A 277 9.59 9.62 9.68
N ASP A 278 10.45 9.58 10.69
CA ASP A 278 10.24 8.80 11.92
C ASP A 278 9.84 7.34 11.59
N LEU A 279 10.52 6.75 10.61
CA LEU A 279 10.22 5.47 10.03
C LEU A 279 11.50 4.67 9.80
N GLU A 280 11.55 3.44 10.31
CA GLU A 280 12.71 2.57 10.20
C GLU A 280 12.85 1.97 8.79
N LEU A 281 14.09 1.76 8.34
CA LEU A 281 14.44 0.94 7.18
C LEU A 281 15.08 -0.36 7.67
N THR A 282 14.48 -1.49 7.32
CA THR A 282 14.98 -2.81 7.74
C THR A 282 15.43 -3.64 6.56
N ARG A 283 16.69 -4.11 6.58
CA ARG A 283 17.17 -5.08 5.60
C ARG A 283 16.59 -6.45 5.89
N VAL A 284 15.80 -6.95 4.94
CA VAL A 284 15.10 -8.23 5.07
C VAL A 284 15.70 -9.35 4.22
N GLY A 285 16.68 -9.05 3.35
CA GLY A 285 17.27 -10.08 2.52
C GLY A 285 18.30 -9.58 1.52
N ASP A 286 18.58 -10.44 0.54
CA ASP A 286 19.56 -10.24 -0.53
C ASP A 286 18.99 -10.69 -1.88
N VAL A 287 19.40 -10.00 -2.94
CA VAL A 287 19.14 -10.42 -4.32
C VAL A 287 20.25 -11.34 -4.78
N VAL A 288 19.88 -12.46 -5.37
CA VAL A 288 20.79 -13.52 -5.81
C VAL A 288 20.52 -13.93 -7.26
N GLU A 289 21.46 -14.62 -7.88
CA GLU A 289 21.22 -15.27 -9.17
C GLU A 289 20.11 -16.32 -9.06
N GLY A 290 19.41 -16.58 -10.16
CA GLY A 290 18.32 -17.54 -10.23
C GLY A 290 16.95 -16.87 -10.28
N GLY A 291 15.93 -17.45 -9.66
CA GLY A 291 14.56 -16.92 -9.67
C GLY A 291 13.78 -17.31 -8.42
N GLY A 292 12.66 -16.62 -8.21
CA GLY A 292 11.75 -16.88 -7.10
C GLY A 292 12.21 -16.30 -5.77
N VAL A 293 11.54 -16.71 -4.69
CA VAL A 293 11.81 -16.25 -3.32
C VAL A 293 12.16 -17.45 -2.44
N ALA A 294 13.36 -17.43 -1.86
CA ALA A 294 13.81 -18.40 -0.87
C ALA A 294 13.83 -17.75 0.51
N TRP A 295 13.53 -18.53 1.54
CA TRP A 295 13.55 -18.11 2.92
C TRP A 295 14.73 -18.78 3.66
N ILE A 296 15.42 -17.99 4.47
CA ILE A 296 16.55 -18.46 5.27
C ILE A 296 16.40 -18.02 6.72
N ASP A 297 17.02 -18.77 7.62
CA ASP A 297 17.16 -18.41 9.03
C ASP A 297 18.36 -17.48 9.27
N ARG A 298 18.65 -17.18 10.53
CA ARG A 298 19.78 -16.35 10.96
C ARG A 298 21.16 -16.97 10.64
N ALA A 299 21.23 -18.29 10.55
CA ALA A 299 22.44 -19.01 10.18
C ALA A 299 22.66 -19.02 8.66
N GLY A 300 21.66 -18.63 7.87
CA GLY A 300 21.67 -18.67 6.42
C GLY A 300 21.17 -20.00 5.85
N GLU A 301 20.66 -20.89 6.70
CA GLU A 301 20.11 -22.17 6.27
C GLU A 301 18.70 -22.00 5.69
N PRO A 302 18.38 -22.73 4.62
CA PRO A 302 17.03 -22.71 4.05
C PRO A 302 15.97 -23.13 5.05
N VAL A 303 14.86 -22.39 5.07
CA VAL A 303 13.67 -22.74 5.87
C VAL A 303 12.43 -22.75 4.99
N ASP A 304 11.41 -23.45 5.41
CA ASP A 304 10.12 -23.40 4.72
C ASP A 304 9.57 -21.98 4.71
N PRO A 305 8.97 -21.55 3.59
CA PRO A 305 8.33 -20.23 3.52
C PRO A 305 7.28 -20.12 4.63
N PRO A 306 7.23 -18.96 5.33
CA PRO A 306 6.22 -18.75 6.38
C PRO A 306 4.79 -18.95 5.87
N VAL A 307 4.56 -18.61 4.60
CA VAL A 307 3.27 -18.80 3.91
C VAL A 307 3.50 -19.30 2.47
N PRO A 308 2.61 -20.15 1.94
CA PRO A 308 2.79 -20.76 0.61
C PRO A 308 2.73 -19.78 -0.56
N ALA A 309 1.86 -18.78 -0.48
CA ALA A 309 1.61 -17.76 -1.51
C ALA A 309 1.04 -16.49 -0.88
N GLY A 310 1.09 -15.35 -1.58
CA GLY A 310 0.32 -14.17 -1.26
C GLY A 310 -1.19 -14.39 -1.42
N PHE A 311 -1.99 -13.37 -1.13
CA PHE A 311 -3.44 -13.41 -1.29
C PHE A 311 -3.82 -13.66 -2.77
N ASP A 312 -4.79 -14.54 -3.02
CA ASP A 312 -5.31 -14.83 -4.35
C ASP A 312 -6.84 -14.75 -4.35
N HIS A 313 -7.38 -13.74 -5.03
CA HIS A 313 -8.82 -13.51 -5.17
C HIS A 313 -9.60 -14.68 -5.82
N PHE A 314 -8.92 -15.54 -6.57
CA PHE A 314 -9.53 -16.64 -7.32
C PHE A 314 -9.21 -18.01 -6.73
N ALA A 315 -8.44 -18.09 -5.65
CA ALA A 315 -8.20 -19.35 -4.96
C ALA A 315 -9.50 -19.87 -4.33
N THR A 316 -9.98 -21.03 -4.78
CA THR A 316 -11.14 -21.70 -4.19
C THR A 316 -10.76 -22.24 -2.80
N GLY A 317 -11.17 -21.55 -1.73
CA GLY A 317 -11.02 -22.07 -0.36
C GLY A 317 -10.72 -21.10 0.77
N SER A 318 -10.70 -19.79 0.57
CA SER A 318 -10.54 -18.81 1.64
C SER A 318 -11.77 -17.91 1.74
N ALA A 319 -12.80 -18.38 2.46
CA ALA A 319 -13.88 -17.53 2.96
C ALA A 319 -13.78 -17.47 4.50
#